data_15a462fe305fbd00fdb9bd8130e40d94
#
_entry.id   15a462fe305fbd00fdb9bd8130e40d94
#
_cell.length_a   1.000
_cell.length_b   1.000
_cell.length_c   1.000
_cell.angle_alpha   90.00
_cell.angle_beta   90.00
_cell.angle_gamma   90.00
#
_symmetry.space_group_name_H-M   'P 1'
#
loop_
_entity.id
_entity.type
_entity.pdbx_description
1 polymer ?
#
loop_
_entity_poly.entity_id
_entity_poly.type
_entity_poly.pdbx_seq_one_letter_code
_entity_poly.pdbx_strand_id
1 'polypeptide(L)'
;VHNDTLFWSLQLYSASDYYPLSEPVDVNGAEFHYLRPAAVAIVNATTGRVWAIRDDIGDPIVNSWARRFPQLFVSRSSIAPEFLRKVGPPLEGSFVQARAFARFGRRGDVAPPSRLPPVTGGEDSYGDYAVTLGYDVHRGALYWSTPILDAANFVRGIYIATGGGLHDPVFISAPTMTTRWPVLLERMQRSSDGAGPLANRDRAIRGPVRTIPHARGVSFAQTTYTLRGDGTLAVARVVVADEDSVRSGPSVMAAIGIEPASITLPPATPEEFRARVEAQYRRMRDALARGDWRAFGEAYEALGQLLRTPQR
;
A
#
# COMPACT_ATOMS: atom_id res chain seq x y z
N VAL A 1 -12.08 -7.22 1.52
CA VAL A 1 -13.53 -7.44 1.44
C VAL A 1 -13.94 -7.73 0.00
N HIS A 2 -14.77 -8.73 -0.23
CA HIS A 2 -15.32 -9.06 -1.54
C HIS A 2 -16.78 -9.51 -1.37
N ASN A 3 -17.71 -8.88 -2.12
CA ASN A 3 -19.16 -9.13 -2.01
C ASN A 3 -19.64 -9.12 -0.54
N ASP A 4 -19.37 -8.02 0.16
CA ASP A 4 -19.70 -7.79 1.58
C ASP A 4 -19.19 -8.85 2.58
N THR A 5 -18.27 -9.71 2.12
CA THR A 5 -17.65 -10.73 2.97
C THR A 5 -16.20 -10.38 3.23
N LEU A 6 -15.79 -10.49 4.50
CA LEU A 6 -14.41 -10.34 4.92
C LEU A 6 -13.65 -11.65 4.74
N PHE A 7 -12.47 -11.55 4.13
CA PHE A 7 -11.55 -12.67 3.96
C PHE A 7 -10.18 -12.32 4.53
N TRP A 8 -9.55 -13.29 5.17
CA TRP A 8 -8.14 -13.26 5.49
C TRP A 8 -7.37 -13.92 4.36
N SER A 9 -6.23 -13.34 4.00
CA SER A 9 -5.29 -13.94 3.06
C SER A 9 -3.95 -14.14 3.73
N LEU A 10 -3.42 -15.37 3.68
CA LEU A 10 -2.14 -15.74 4.24
C LEU A 10 -1.28 -16.30 3.11
N GLN A 11 -0.08 -15.75 2.96
CA GLN A 11 0.88 -16.25 1.99
C GLN A 11 1.53 -17.52 2.51
N LEU A 12 1.60 -18.53 1.66
CA LEU A 12 2.25 -19.81 1.95
C LEU A 12 3.49 -19.92 1.09
N TYR A 13 4.56 -20.44 1.67
CA TYR A 13 5.84 -20.59 1.01
C TYR A 13 6.30 -22.04 1.04
N SER A 14 6.93 -22.48 -0.05
CA SER A 14 7.84 -23.61 -0.01
C SER A 14 9.19 -23.08 0.45
N ALA A 15 9.67 -23.57 1.57
CA ALA A 15 10.89 -23.08 2.20
C ALA A 15 11.82 -24.25 2.59
N SER A 16 13.12 -23.99 2.59
CA SER A 16 14.14 -24.92 3.09
C SER A 16 15.34 -24.13 3.60
N ASP A 17 15.89 -24.60 4.70
CA ASP A 17 17.18 -24.20 5.25
C ASP A 17 18.36 -24.96 4.63
N TYR A 18 18.07 -25.93 3.76
CA TYR A 18 19.07 -26.76 3.07
C TYR A 18 18.88 -26.70 1.56
N TYR A 19 19.59 -25.78 0.90
CA TYR A 19 19.66 -25.75 -0.55
C TYR A 19 21.10 -25.52 -0.97
N PRO A 20 21.74 -26.48 -1.69
CA PRO A 20 23.15 -26.42 -1.97
C PRO A 20 23.54 -25.21 -2.81
N LEU A 21 24.68 -24.60 -2.48
CA LEU A 21 25.28 -23.45 -3.18
C LEU A 21 24.43 -22.19 -3.19
N SER A 22 23.41 -22.09 -2.36
CA SER A 22 22.62 -20.86 -2.18
C SER A 22 23.15 -20.05 -1.00
N GLU A 23 22.98 -18.73 -1.07
CA GLU A 23 23.20 -17.87 0.08
C GLU A 23 21.95 -17.83 0.94
N PRO A 24 22.12 -17.83 2.27
CA PRO A 24 21.01 -17.68 3.18
C PRO A 24 20.42 -16.27 3.12
N VAL A 25 19.11 -16.20 3.30
CA VAL A 25 18.36 -14.96 3.45
C VAL A 25 17.61 -15.00 4.76
N ASP A 26 17.86 -14.03 5.63
CA ASP A 26 17.05 -13.82 6.82
C ASP A 26 15.69 -13.25 6.43
N VAL A 27 14.66 -13.88 6.94
CA VAL A 27 13.27 -13.45 6.80
C VAL A 27 12.61 -13.56 8.17
N ASN A 28 12.35 -12.43 8.82
CA ASN A 28 11.74 -12.36 10.15
C ASN A 28 12.49 -13.16 11.24
N GLY A 29 13.83 -13.17 11.20
CA GLY A 29 14.66 -13.90 12.16
C GLY A 29 14.80 -15.40 11.89
N ALA A 30 14.30 -15.87 10.76
CA ALA A 30 14.53 -17.23 10.27
C ALA A 30 15.38 -17.20 9.00
N GLU A 31 16.39 -18.06 8.95
CA GLU A 31 17.32 -18.17 7.82
C GLU A 31 16.85 -19.23 6.84
N PHE A 32 16.71 -18.83 5.56
CA PHE A 32 16.28 -19.72 4.48
C PHE A 32 17.30 -19.74 3.34
N HIS A 33 17.57 -20.92 2.83
CA HIS A 33 18.34 -21.14 1.61
C HIS A 33 17.46 -21.28 0.36
N TYR A 34 16.19 -21.57 0.57
CA TYR A 34 15.16 -21.63 -0.48
C TYR A 34 13.85 -21.06 0.08
N LEU A 35 13.30 -20.09 -0.61
CA LEU A 35 11.99 -19.50 -0.30
C LEU A 35 11.25 -19.18 -1.60
N ARG A 36 10.12 -19.82 -1.82
CA ARG A 36 9.29 -19.62 -3.01
C ARG A 36 7.83 -19.46 -2.62
N PRO A 37 7.11 -18.43 -3.13
CA PRO A 37 5.66 -18.38 -3.00
C PRO A 37 5.02 -19.66 -3.53
N ALA A 38 4.16 -20.27 -2.73
CA ALA A 38 3.58 -21.59 -3.00
C ALA A 38 2.09 -21.51 -3.30
N ALA A 39 1.36 -20.84 -2.43
CA ALA A 39 -0.08 -20.65 -2.53
C ALA A 39 -0.52 -19.48 -1.66
N VAL A 40 -1.77 -19.07 -1.80
CA VAL A 40 -2.41 -18.14 -0.88
C VAL A 40 -3.57 -18.83 -0.21
N ALA A 41 -3.49 -19.01 1.10
CA ALA A 41 -4.61 -19.50 1.88
C ALA A 41 -5.62 -18.36 2.07
N ILE A 42 -6.87 -18.64 1.78
CA ILE A 42 -7.99 -17.72 1.96
C ILE A 42 -8.90 -18.30 3.05
N VAL A 43 -9.24 -17.47 4.02
CA VAL A 43 -10.15 -17.82 5.10
C VAL A 43 -11.34 -16.89 5.06
N ASN A 44 -12.53 -17.44 4.90
CA ASN A 44 -13.76 -16.67 5.03
C ASN A 44 -13.99 -16.40 6.54
N ALA A 45 -13.97 -15.12 6.92
CA ALA A 45 -14.04 -14.71 8.33
C ALA A 45 -15.42 -15.03 8.98
N THR A 46 -16.48 -15.16 8.19
CA THR A 46 -17.81 -15.44 8.68
C THR A 46 -18.05 -16.94 8.88
N THR A 47 -17.63 -17.76 7.91
CA THR A 47 -17.92 -19.20 7.89
C THR A 47 -16.78 -20.06 8.38
N GLY A 48 -15.57 -19.50 8.49
CA GLY A 48 -14.35 -20.27 8.79
C GLY A 48 -13.88 -21.17 7.64
N ARG A 49 -14.53 -21.15 6.50
CA ARG A 49 -14.11 -21.95 5.34
C ARG A 49 -12.74 -21.52 4.85
N VAL A 50 -11.87 -22.51 4.66
CA VAL A 50 -10.49 -22.31 4.19
C VAL A 50 -10.31 -22.99 2.84
N TRP A 51 -9.60 -22.30 1.92
CA TRP A 51 -9.07 -22.90 0.69
C TRP A 51 -7.74 -22.21 0.33
N ALA A 52 -6.92 -22.89 -0.45
CA ALA A 52 -5.62 -22.39 -0.89
C ALA A 52 -5.62 -22.19 -2.42
N ILE A 53 -5.36 -20.99 -2.87
CA ILE A 53 -5.18 -20.66 -4.29
C ILE A 53 -3.73 -20.98 -4.64
N ARG A 54 -3.51 -22.00 -5.46
CA ARG A 54 -2.19 -22.34 -5.98
C ARG A 54 -1.96 -21.70 -7.34
N ASP A 55 -0.71 -21.44 -7.65
CA ASP A 55 -0.32 -21.07 -9.00
C ASP A 55 -0.36 -22.27 -9.94
N ASP A 56 -0.67 -21.99 -11.20
CA ASP A 56 -0.71 -23.03 -12.25
C ASP A 56 0.70 -23.41 -12.72
N ILE A 57 1.72 -22.60 -12.43
CA ILE A 57 3.13 -22.87 -12.72
C ILE A 57 3.73 -23.65 -11.56
N GLY A 58 3.64 -24.96 -11.65
CA GLY A 58 3.79 -25.87 -10.55
C GLY A 58 5.13 -25.90 -9.80
N ASP A 59 5.12 -25.45 -8.56
CA ASP A 59 6.07 -25.92 -7.56
C ASP A 59 5.81 -27.41 -7.27
N PRO A 60 6.81 -28.31 -7.37
CA PRO A 60 6.62 -29.73 -7.13
C PRO A 60 6.07 -30.07 -5.73
N ILE A 61 6.47 -29.30 -4.72
CA ILE A 61 6.00 -29.47 -3.33
C ILE A 61 4.51 -29.13 -3.26
N VAL A 62 4.11 -27.98 -3.80
CA VAL A 62 2.70 -27.56 -3.84
C VAL A 62 1.85 -28.54 -4.63
N ASN A 63 2.35 -29.01 -5.78
CA ASN A 63 1.63 -30.01 -6.59
C ASN A 63 1.45 -31.33 -5.82
N SER A 64 2.42 -31.74 -5.01
CA SER A 64 2.30 -32.92 -4.16
C SER A 64 1.22 -32.74 -3.09
N TRP A 65 1.18 -31.58 -2.43
CA TRP A 65 0.15 -31.24 -1.47
C TRP A 65 -1.23 -31.14 -2.11
N ALA A 66 -1.33 -30.50 -3.29
CA ALA A 66 -2.60 -30.36 -4.01
C ALA A 66 -3.18 -31.73 -4.44
N ARG A 67 -2.32 -32.70 -4.81
CA ARG A 67 -2.78 -34.07 -5.07
C ARG A 67 -3.27 -34.78 -3.81
N ARG A 68 -2.65 -34.51 -2.67
CA ARG A 68 -3.00 -35.16 -1.39
C ARG A 68 -4.27 -34.56 -0.77
N PHE A 69 -4.50 -33.27 -0.99
CA PHE A 69 -5.63 -32.52 -0.42
C PHE A 69 -6.39 -31.74 -1.52
N PRO A 70 -6.99 -32.42 -2.51
CA PRO A 70 -7.59 -31.78 -3.68
C PRO A 70 -8.78 -30.88 -3.32
N GLN A 71 -9.44 -31.11 -2.18
CA GLN A 71 -10.55 -30.30 -1.69
C GLN A 71 -10.08 -28.94 -1.08
N LEU A 72 -8.82 -28.82 -0.72
CA LEU A 72 -8.24 -27.60 -0.15
C LEU A 72 -7.69 -26.66 -1.22
N PHE A 73 -7.04 -27.23 -2.26
CA PHE A 73 -6.37 -26.45 -3.27
C PHE A 73 -7.27 -26.18 -4.48
N VAL A 74 -7.29 -24.91 -4.88
CA VAL A 74 -7.96 -24.47 -6.10
C VAL A 74 -6.94 -23.85 -7.05
N SER A 75 -7.15 -24.04 -8.36
CA SER A 75 -6.33 -23.39 -9.36
C SER A 75 -6.61 -21.89 -9.39
N ARG A 76 -5.56 -21.08 -9.58
CA ARG A 76 -5.70 -19.64 -9.77
C ARG A 76 -6.60 -19.28 -10.94
N SER A 77 -6.52 -20.03 -12.03
CA SER A 77 -7.35 -19.83 -13.23
C SER A 77 -8.86 -20.02 -12.98
N SER A 78 -9.23 -20.70 -11.88
CA SER A 78 -10.64 -20.88 -11.48
C SER A 78 -11.19 -19.74 -10.61
N ILE A 79 -10.35 -18.80 -10.21
CA ILE A 79 -10.74 -17.68 -9.33
C ILE A 79 -11.02 -16.43 -10.16
N ALA A 80 -12.09 -15.73 -9.81
CA ALA A 80 -12.47 -14.49 -10.47
C ALA A 80 -11.34 -13.43 -10.38
N PRO A 81 -10.98 -12.77 -11.49
CA PRO A 81 -9.88 -11.79 -11.50
C PRO A 81 -10.06 -10.63 -10.52
N GLU A 82 -11.30 -10.19 -10.30
CA GLU A 82 -11.61 -9.12 -9.34
C GLU A 82 -11.34 -9.54 -7.89
N PHE A 83 -11.48 -10.83 -7.56
CA PHE A 83 -11.07 -11.35 -6.25
C PHE A 83 -9.55 -11.39 -6.13
N LEU A 84 -8.86 -11.92 -7.15
CA LEU A 84 -7.41 -12.01 -7.16
C LEU A 84 -6.74 -10.65 -7.00
N ARG A 85 -7.25 -9.60 -7.63
CA ARG A 85 -6.70 -8.24 -7.49
C ARG A 85 -6.73 -7.70 -6.06
N LYS A 86 -7.65 -8.21 -5.22
CA LYS A 86 -7.74 -7.84 -3.79
C LYS A 86 -6.82 -8.65 -2.89
N VAL A 87 -6.25 -9.73 -3.41
CA VAL A 87 -5.24 -10.52 -2.69
C VAL A 87 -3.90 -9.78 -2.75
N GLY A 88 -3.29 -9.55 -1.60
CA GLY A 88 -1.99 -8.88 -1.52
C GLY A 88 -0.87 -9.67 -2.19
N PRO A 89 0.22 -9.01 -2.60
CA PRO A 89 1.43 -9.68 -3.08
C PRO A 89 2.11 -10.46 -1.95
N PRO A 90 2.90 -11.48 -2.26
CA PRO A 90 3.68 -12.23 -1.27
C PRO A 90 4.82 -11.33 -0.73
N LEU A 91 4.68 -10.83 0.50
CA LEU A 91 5.59 -9.81 1.07
C LEU A 91 7.01 -10.36 1.18
N GLU A 92 7.19 -11.48 1.86
CA GLU A 92 8.49 -12.11 2.08
C GLU A 92 9.14 -12.53 0.76
N GLY A 93 8.37 -13.19 -0.11
CA GLY A 93 8.84 -13.60 -1.43
C GLY A 93 9.26 -12.41 -2.29
N SER A 94 8.50 -11.32 -2.26
CA SER A 94 8.81 -10.09 -2.99
C SER A 94 10.09 -9.45 -2.47
N PHE A 95 10.30 -9.43 -1.16
CA PHE A 95 11.50 -8.92 -0.53
C PHE A 95 12.74 -9.75 -0.91
N VAL A 96 12.66 -11.07 -0.79
CA VAL A 96 13.76 -11.97 -1.15
C VAL A 96 14.14 -11.82 -2.63
N GLN A 97 13.14 -11.75 -3.50
CA GLN A 97 13.37 -11.54 -4.93
C GLN A 97 13.98 -10.17 -5.24
N ALA A 98 13.54 -9.10 -4.55
CA ALA A 98 14.12 -7.77 -4.70
C ALA A 98 15.59 -7.74 -4.26
N ARG A 99 15.94 -8.42 -3.15
CA ARG A 99 17.33 -8.57 -2.70
C ARG A 99 18.15 -9.34 -3.70
N ALA A 100 17.64 -10.46 -4.20
CA ALA A 100 18.33 -11.26 -5.22
C ALA A 100 18.55 -10.45 -6.51
N PHE A 101 17.51 -9.68 -6.94
CA PHE A 101 17.64 -8.78 -8.08
C PHE A 101 18.69 -7.69 -7.84
N ALA A 102 18.67 -7.02 -6.69
CA ALA A 102 19.63 -5.99 -6.36
C ALA A 102 21.07 -6.51 -6.36
N ARG A 103 21.28 -7.75 -5.94
CA ARG A 103 22.61 -8.37 -5.84
C ARG A 103 23.13 -8.94 -7.14
N PHE A 104 22.27 -9.57 -7.94
CA PHE A 104 22.67 -10.36 -9.11
C PHE A 104 22.04 -9.90 -10.42
N GLY A 105 20.94 -9.14 -10.35
CA GLY A 105 20.17 -8.73 -11.51
C GLY A 105 20.89 -7.67 -12.34
N ARG A 106 20.78 -7.78 -13.65
CA ARG A 106 21.19 -6.74 -14.60
C ARG A 106 20.00 -6.37 -15.45
N ARG A 107 19.65 -5.09 -15.49
CA ARG A 107 18.61 -4.59 -16.39
C ARG A 107 18.86 -3.12 -16.70
N GLY A 108 19.16 -2.82 -17.95
CA GLY A 108 19.53 -1.47 -18.37
C GLY A 108 20.79 -0.98 -17.62
N ASP A 109 20.70 0.18 -17.00
CA ASP A 109 21.79 0.81 -16.25
C ASP A 109 21.97 0.25 -14.84
N VAL A 110 21.10 -0.69 -14.42
CA VAL A 110 21.23 -1.35 -13.13
C VAL A 110 22.23 -2.49 -13.25
N ALA A 111 23.37 -2.28 -12.62
CA ALA A 111 24.42 -3.30 -12.50
C ALA A 111 24.68 -3.60 -11.02
N PRO A 112 24.92 -4.86 -10.66
CA PRO A 112 25.35 -5.20 -9.31
C PRO A 112 26.74 -4.61 -8.99
N PRO A 113 27.05 -4.30 -7.73
CA PRO A 113 26.15 -4.45 -6.59
C PRO A 113 25.18 -3.27 -6.46
N SER A 114 23.89 -3.59 -6.45
CA SER A 114 22.82 -2.66 -6.07
C SER A 114 22.30 -3.04 -4.68
N ARG A 115 21.48 -2.20 -4.06
CA ARG A 115 20.92 -2.45 -2.76
C ARG A 115 19.51 -1.90 -2.58
N LEU A 116 18.80 -2.39 -1.59
CA LEU A 116 17.57 -1.80 -1.10
C LEU A 116 17.89 -0.63 -0.16
N PRO A 117 17.03 0.40 -0.08
CA PRO A 117 17.23 1.49 0.87
C PRO A 117 17.08 0.98 2.31
N PRO A 118 17.95 1.42 3.23
CA PRO A 118 17.75 1.13 4.64
C PRO A 118 16.55 1.89 5.20
N VAL A 119 15.98 1.39 6.28
CA VAL A 119 14.95 2.11 7.05
C VAL A 119 15.56 3.36 7.68
N THR A 120 14.88 4.49 7.52
CA THR A 120 15.31 5.77 8.09
C THR A 120 14.39 6.28 9.21
N GLY A 121 13.48 5.43 9.68
CA GLY A 121 12.53 5.70 10.76
C GLY A 121 11.14 6.11 10.25
N GLY A 122 10.11 5.58 10.90
CA GLY A 122 8.70 5.87 10.56
C GLY A 122 8.21 5.32 9.22
N GLU A 123 9.02 4.51 8.55
CA GLU A 123 8.67 3.86 7.29
C GLU A 123 8.12 2.46 7.53
N ASP A 124 7.25 2.01 6.64
CA ASP A 124 6.97 0.58 6.52
C ASP A 124 8.30 -0.10 6.22
N SER A 125 8.60 -1.13 6.97
CA SER A 125 9.86 -1.84 6.84
C SER A 125 9.62 -3.34 6.73
N TYR A 126 10.58 -3.99 6.10
CA TYR A 126 10.74 -5.42 6.19
C TYR A 126 12.16 -5.69 6.67
N GLY A 127 12.30 -6.08 7.94
CA GLY A 127 13.60 -6.04 8.60
C GLY A 127 14.16 -4.61 8.61
N ASP A 128 15.37 -4.44 8.08
CA ASP A 128 16.10 -3.17 8.04
C ASP A 128 15.89 -2.37 6.73
N TYR A 129 14.92 -2.73 5.90
CA TYR A 129 14.76 -2.14 4.56
C TYR A 129 13.40 -1.46 4.40
N ALA A 130 13.44 -0.30 3.73
CA ALA A 130 12.24 0.47 3.40
C ALA A 130 11.45 -0.22 2.28
N VAL A 131 10.19 -0.48 2.54
CA VAL A 131 9.25 -1.05 1.58
C VAL A 131 7.97 -0.23 1.55
N THR A 132 7.23 -0.32 0.47
CA THR A 132 5.93 0.31 0.34
C THR A 132 4.87 -0.73 0.04
N LEU A 133 3.83 -0.78 0.86
CA LEU A 133 2.59 -1.43 0.51
C LEU A 133 1.59 -0.37 0.08
N GLY A 134 1.12 -0.44 -1.14
CA GLY A 134 0.22 0.55 -1.73
C GLY A 134 -0.94 -0.09 -2.46
N TYR A 135 -1.85 0.76 -2.95
CA TYR A 135 -2.98 0.36 -3.77
C TYR A 135 -2.96 1.12 -5.08
N ASP A 136 -2.90 0.39 -6.19
CA ASP A 136 -3.01 0.96 -7.53
C ASP A 136 -4.51 1.13 -7.87
N VAL A 137 -4.98 2.36 -7.84
CA VAL A 137 -6.39 2.69 -8.09
C VAL A 137 -6.81 2.34 -9.51
N HIS A 138 -5.92 2.48 -10.50
CA HIS A 138 -6.23 2.20 -11.91
C HIS A 138 -6.36 0.70 -12.17
N ARG A 139 -5.54 -0.10 -11.51
CA ARG A 139 -5.58 -1.57 -11.63
C ARG A 139 -6.51 -2.21 -10.61
N GLY A 140 -6.93 -1.48 -9.58
CA GLY A 140 -7.73 -2.00 -8.48
C GLY A 140 -6.99 -3.08 -7.68
N ALA A 141 -5.67 -2.98 -7.54
CA ALA A 141 -4.83 -4.04 -6.97
C ALA A 141 -3.87 -3.50 -5.91
N LEU A 142 -3.61 -4.30 -4.88
CA LEU A 142 -2.53 -4.05 -3.94
C LEU A 142 -1.18 -4.29 -4.62
N TYR A 143 -0.18 -3.49 -4.27
CA TYR A 143 1.20 -3.70 -4.69
C TYR A 143 2.17 -3.54 -3.53
N TRP A 144 3.28 -4.24 -3.62
CA TRP A 144 4.47 -4.08 -2.80
C TRP A 144 5.58 -3.50 -3.68
N SER A 145 6.36 -2.56 -3.18
CA SER A 145 7.48 -1.99 -3.92
C SER A 145 8.61 -1.55 -3.02
N THR A 146 9.81 -1.51 -3.58
CA THR A 146 11.00 -0.94 -2.95
C THR A 146 11.88 -0.30 -4.01
N PRO A 147 12.54 0.84 -3.70
CA PRO A 147 13.56 1.40 -4.58
C PRO A 147 14.78 0.48 -4.69
N ILE A 148 15.44 0.50 -5.82
CA ILE A 148 16.74 -0.13 -6.05
C ILE A 148 17.79 0.96 -6.17
N LEU A 149 18.78 0.93 -5.28
CA LEU A 149 19.87 1.89 -5.22
C LEU A 149 21.15 1.27 -5.79
N ASP A 150 21.92 2.06 -6.53
CA ASP A 150 23.28 1.67 -6.88
C ASP A 150 24.26 1.87 -5.71
N ALA A 151 25.53 1.52 -5.91
CA ALA A 151 26.57 1.66 -4.91
C ALA A 151 26.77 3.11 -4.41
N ALA A 152 26.45 4.11 -5.23
CA ALA A 152 26.54 5.53 -4.90
C ALA A 152 25.24 6.11 -4.31
N ASN A 153 24.23 5.27 -4.06
CA ASN A 153 22.89 5.61 -3.57
C ASN A 153 21.99 6.39 -4.53
N PHE A 154 22.23 6.34 -5.80
CA PHE A 154 21.26 6.83 -6.77
C PHE A 154 20.11 5.83 -6.90
N VAL A 155 18.89 6.34 -6.98
CA VAL A 155 17.73 5.51 -7.31
C VAL A 155 17.79 5.14 -8.78
N ARG A 156 17.90 3.85 -9.08
CA ARG A 156 17.95 3.33 -10.46
C ARG A 156 16.63 2.79 -10.95
N GLY A 157 15.70 2.62 -10.06
CA GLY A 157 14.35 2.17 -10.36
C GLY A 157 13.64 1.66 -9.12
N ILE A 158 12.51 1.06 -9.36
CA ILE A 158 11.73 0.39 -8.32
C ILE A 158 11.44 -1.04 -8.71
N TYR A 159 11.47 -1.91 -7.72
CA TYR A 159 11.02 -3.27 -7.83
C TYR A 159 9.60 -3.36 -7.30
N ILE A 160 8.67 -3.90 -8.09
CA ILE A 160 7.24 -3.93 -7.77
C ILE A 160 6.72 -5.35 -7.91
N ALA A 161 5.99 -5.82 -6.91
CA ALA A 161 5.16 -7.01 -6.97
C ALA A 161 3.69 -6.62 -6.79
N THR A 162 2.83 -7.08 -7.68
CA THR A 162 1.39 -6.76 -7.64
C THR A 162 0.58 -7.89 -7.04
N GLY A 163 -0.50 -7.54 -6.37
CA GLY A 163 -1.47 -8.50 -5.84
C GLY A 163 -2.12 -9.33 -6.93
N GLY A 164 -2.53 -10.55 -6.57
CA GLY A 164 -3.10 -11.52 -7.49
C GLY A 164 -2.07 -12.24 -8.36
N GLY A 165 -0.80 -11.81 -8.38
CA GLY A 165 0.32 -12.50 -9.00
C GLY A 165 1.19 -13.18 -7.95
N LEU A 166 1.37 -14.48 -8.07
CA LEU A 166 2.35 -15.19 -7.25
C LEU A 166 3.78 -15.00 -7.81
N HIS A 167 3.95 -14.45 -9.04
CA HIS A 167 5.20 -14.65 -9.76
C HIS A 167 5.74 -13.51 -10.62
N ASP A 168 5.11 -12.38 -10.78
CA ASP A 168 5.63 -11.39 -11.72
C ASP A 168 6.00 -10.05 -11.06
N PRO A 169 7.08 -10.02 -10.26
CA PRO A 169 7.65 -8.76 -9.90
C PRO A 169 8.22 -8.08 -11.14
N VAL A 170 7.97 -6.79 -11.26
CA VAL A 170 8.44 -5.96 -12.37
C VAL A 170 9.46 -4.98 -11.84
N PHE A 171 10.59 -4.86 -12.53
CA PHE A 171 11.49 -3.75 -12.32
C PHE A 171 11.13 -2.60 -13.27
N ILE A 172 10.84 -1.43 -12.71
CA ILE A 172 10.63 -0.19 -13.46
C ILE A 172 11.90 0.65 -13.33
N SER A 173 12.59 0.85 -14.43
CA SER A 173 13.79 1.69 -14.46
C SER A 173 13.44 3.16 -14.26
N ALA A 174 14.27 3.87 -13.51
CA ALA A 174 14.23 5.32 -13.35
C ALA A 174 15.59 5.95 -13.75
N PRO A 175 15.97 5.84 -15.03
CA PRO A 175 17.29 6.25 -15.49
C PRO A 175 17.55 7.76 -15.36
N THR A 176 16.50 8.55 -15.29
CA THR A 176 16.57 10.00 -15.15
C THR A 176 16.86 10.47 -13.73
N MET A 177 16.77 9.57 -12.74
CA MET A 177 17.02 9.96 -11.36
C MET A 177 18.51 10.14 -11.08
N THR A 178 18.92 11.39 -10.91
CA THR A 178 20.30 11.80 -10.58
C THR A 178 20.44 12.19 -9.10
N THR A 179 19.35 12.23 -8.36
CA THR A 179 19.35 12.53 -6.92
C THR A 179 19.64 11.27 -6.11
N ARG A 180 20.56 11.40 -5.15
CA ARG A 180 20.88 10.32 -4.21
C ARG A 180 19.75 10.17 -3.19
N TRP A 181 19.44 8.93 -2.81
CA TRP A 181 18.39 8.61 -1.85
C TRP A 181 18.45 9.43 -0.54
N PRO A 182 19.60 9.56 0.17
CA PRO A 182 19.66 10.37 1.38
C PRO A 182 19.34 11.86 1.13
N VAL A 183 19.77 12.40 -0.01
CA VAL A 183 19.50 13.79 -0.40
C VAL A 183 18.01 13.99 -0.68
N LEU A 184 17.38 13.02 -1.33
CA LEU A 184 15.93 13.04 -1.57
C LEU A 184 15.16 13.09 -0.25
N LEU A 185 15.50 12.20 0.70
CA LEU A 185 14.88 12.17 2.01
C LEU A 185 15.06 13.49 2.77
N GLU A 186 16.25 14.06 2.75
CA GLU A 186 16.53 15.35 3.39
C GLU A 186 15.72 16.50 2.76
N ARG A 187 15.59 16.52 1.43
CA ARG A 187 14.74 17.50 0.72
C ARG A 187 13.28 17.36 1.12
N MET A 188 12.76 16.14 1.19
CA MET A 188 11.40 15.86 1.64
C MET A 188 11.19 16.30 3.09
N GLN A 189 12.14 16.01 3.97
CA GLN A 189 12.10 16.42 5.36
C GLN A 189 12.07 17.94 5.52
N ARG A 190 12.96 18.66 4.84
CA ARG A 190 12.98 20.13 4.85
C ARG A 190 11.65 20.72 4.36
N SER A 191 11.07 20.15 3.30
CA SER A 191 9.77 20.57 2.80
C SER A 191 8.64 20.29 3.79
N SER A 192 8.75 19.20 4.55
CA SER A 192 7.80 18.91 5.63
C SER A 192 7.90 19.90 6.78
N ASP A 193 9.11 20.32 7.15
CA ASP A 193 9.38 21.19 8.32
C ASP A 193 9.17 22.67 7.99
N GLY A 194 9.45 23.10 6.76
CA GLY A 194 9.53 24.50 6.34
C GLY A 194 8.21 25.21 6.02
N ALA A 195 7.12 24.50 5.80
CA ALA A 195 5.89 25.10 5.29
C ALA A 195 4.88 25.48 6.39
N GLY A 196 5.32 26.19 7.42
CA GLY A 196 4.48 26.74 8.48
C GLY A 196 4.52 25.98 9.79
N PRO A 197 4.11 26.60 10.91
CA PRO A 197 4.13 25.95 12.19
C PRO A 197 3.17 24.77 12.16
N LEU A 198 3.70 23.56 12.23
CA LEU A 198 2.94 22.48 12.83
C LEU A 198 2.72 22.95 14.27
N ALA A 199 1.51 23.32 14.61
CA ALA A 199 1.14 23.96 15.88
C ALA A 199 1.55 23.14 17.12
N ASN A 200 2.09 21.95 16.92
CA ASN A 200 2.68 21.07 17.92
C ASN A 200 3.71 20.13 17.26
N ARG A 201 4.94 20.60 17.07
CA ARG A 201 6.04 19.74 16.55
C ARG A 201 6.24 18.47 17.38
N ASP A 202 5.97 18.54 18.68
CA ASP A 202 6.13 17.41 19.61
C ASP A 202 5.10 16.28 19.40
N ARG A 203 4.07 16.52 18.58
CA ARG A 203 3.02 15.53 18.25
C ARG A 203 2.95 15.18 16.77
N ALA A 204 3.93 15.60 15.98
CA ALA A 204 3.99 15.26 14.57
C ALA A 204 4.59 13.86 14.39
N ILE A 205 3.86 12.99 13.73
CA ILE A 205 4.28 11.64 13.39
C ILE A 205 4.49 11.58 11.88
N ARG A 206 5.71 11.26 11.45
CA ARG A 206 6.00 11.03 10.03
C ARG A 206 5.64 9.61 9.68
N GLY A 207 4.85 9.47 8.61
CA GLY A 207 4.58 8.18 8.01
C GLY A 207 5.74 7.70 7.13
N PRO A 208 5.63 6.48 6.59
CA PRO A 208 6.64 5.92 5.69
C PRO A 208 6.73 6.69 4.38
N VAL A 209 7.92 6.64 3.77
CA VAL A 209 8.11 7.11 2.39
C VAL A 209 7.53 6.07 1.44
N ARG A 210 6.52 6.47 0.68
CA ARG A 210 5.80 5.64 -0.26
C ARG A 210 6.30 5.85 -1.67
N THR A 211 6.51 4.78 -2.39
CA THR A 211 6.91 4.79 -3.79
C THR A 211 5.66 4.85 -4.68
N ILE A 212 5.61 5.81 -5.59
CA ILE A 212 4.48 6.01 -6.51
C ILE A 212 5.00 5.81 -7.94
N PRO A 213 4.74 4.64 -8.55
CA PRO A 213 5.07 4.44 -9.95
C PRO A 213 4.11 5.20 -10.86
N HIS A 214 4.64 5.80 -11.92
CA HIS A 214 3.83 6.46 -12.94
C HIS A 214 4.49 6.34 -14.32
N ALA A 215 3.80 6.77 -15.38
CA ALA A 215 4.26 6.60 -16.76
C ALA A 215 5.61 7.30 -17.09
N ARG A 216 5.96 8.35 -16.33
CA ARG A 216 7.22 9.11 -16.52
C ARG A 216 8.36 8.64 -15.62
N GLY A 217 8.13 7.65 -14.73
CA GLY A 217 9.13 7.17 -13.78
C GLY A 217 8.56 6.90 -12.40
N VAL A 218 9.19 7.47 -11.40
CA VAL A 218 8.89 7.21 -9.99
C VAL A 218 8.85 8.52 -9.23
N SER A 219 7.82 8.71 -8.42
CA SER A 219 7.76 9.73 -7.38
C SER A 219 7.71 9.09 -6.00
N PHE A 220 8.04 9.87 -4.99
CA PHE A 220 8.01 9.44 -3.58
C PHE A 220 7.08 10.35 -2.81
N ALA A 221 6.26 9.79 -1.93
CA ALA A 221 5.38 10.57 -1.07
C ALA A 221 5.56 10.20 0.39
N GLN A 222 5.50 11.20 1.26
CA GLN A 222 5.51 11.01 2.70
C GLN A 222 4.40 11.84 3.34
N THR A 223 3.64 11.23 4.22
CA THR A 223 2.57 11.90 4.96
C THR A 223 3.04 12.20 6.38
N THR A 224 2.84 13.42 6.83
CA THR A 224 3.00 13.80 8.22
C THR A 224 1.62 13.89 8.87
N TYR A 225 1.47 13.27 10.01
CA TYR A 225 0.26 13.27 10.82
C TYR A 225 0.45 14.10 12.07
N THR A 226 -0.63 14.65 12.58
CA THR A 226 -0.70 15.23 13.93
C THR A 226 -1.67 14.45 14.79
N LEU A 227 -1.29 14.22 16.03
CA LEU A 227 -2.17 13.63 17.03
C LEU A 227 -3.09 14.73 17.58
N ARG A 228 -4.38 14.59 17.41
CA ARG A 228 -5.40 15.48 17.98
C ARG A 228 -5.58 15.21 19.47
N GLY A 229 -6.19 16.18 20.16
CA GLY A 229 -6.48 16.07 21.60
C GLY A 229 -7.40 14.91 21.98
N ASP A 230 -8.22 14.43 21.05
CA ASP A 230 -9.11 13.27 21.18
C ASP A 230 -8.38 11.92 20.89
N GLY A 231 -7.07 11.94 20.66
CA GLY A 231 -6.27 10.76 20.34
C GLY A 231 -6.37 10.32 18.87
N THR A 232 -7.08 11.03 18.01
CA THR A 232 -7.16 10.72 16.57
C THR A 232 -5.98 11.31 15.80
N LEU A 233 -5.52 10.57 14.77
CA LEU A 233 -4.53 11.06 13.82
C LEU A 233 -5.20 11.83 12.70
N ALA A 234 -4.68 13.00 12.38
CA ALA A 234 -5.08 13.79 11.23
C ALA A 234 -3.89 13.99 10.30
N VAL A 235 -4.14 13.96 9.00
CA VAL A 235 -3.13 14.34 8.00
C VAL A 235 -2.84 15.82 8.16
N ALA A 236 -1.60 16.14 8.49
CA ALA A 236 -1.13 17.52 8.60
C ALA A 236 -0.56 18.00 7.27
N ARG A 237 0.18 17.13 6.59
CA ARG A 237 0.85 17.45 5.34
C ARG A 237 1.20 16.19 4.56
N VAL A 238 1.21 16.32 3.24
CA VAL A 238 1.79 15.35 2.31
C VAL A 238 2.90 16.03 1.54
N VAL A 239 4.06 15.41 1.49
CA VAL A 239 5.19 15.82 0.65
C VAL A 239 5.29 14.83 -0.49
N VAL A 240 5.40 15.33 -1.72
CA VAL A 240 5.67 14.53 -2.92
C VAL A 240 6.98 15.01 -3.54
N ALA A 241 7.86 14.07 -3.80
CA ALA A 241 9.16 14.33 -4.41
C ALA A 241 9.34 13.52 -5.69
N ASP A 242 9.88 14.16 -6.70
CA ASP A 242 10.41 13.54 -7.91
C ASP A 242 11.86 14.00 -8.12
N GLU A 243 12.45 13.72 -9.30
CA GLU A 243 13.82 14.13 -9.61
C GLU A 243 14.02 15.63 -9.46
N ASP A 244 13.11 16.40 -10.02
CA ASP A 244 13.30 17.85 -10.23
C ASP A 244 12.69 18.68 -9.09
N SER A 245 11.70 18.14 -8.38
CA SER A 245 10.89 18.92 -7.47
C SER A 245 10.52 18.19 -6.18
N VAL A 246 10.37 18.99 -5.12
CA VAL A 246 9.73 18.57 -3.88
C VAL A 246 8.61 19.56 -3.58
N ARG A 247 7.40 19.05 -3.49
CA ARG A 247 6.19 19.82 -3.28
C ARG A 247 5.46 19.33 -2.05
N SER A 248 4.74 20.19 -1.40
CA SER A 248 3.93 19.81 -0.23
C SER A 248 2.56 20.44 -0.27
N GLY A 249 1.59 19.73 0.33
CA GLY A 249 0.21 20.20 0.41
C GLY A 249 -0.59 19.43 1.47
N PRO A 250 -1.84 19.81 1.70
CA PRO A 250 -2.72 19.09 2.64
C PRO A 250 -3.17 17.71 2.12
N SER A 251 -2.95 17.42 0.85
CA SER A 251 -3.22 16.13 0.20
C SER A 251 -2.20 15.85 -0.90
N VAL A 252 -2.15 14.62 -1.41
CA VAL A 252 -1.32 14.26 -2.57
C VAL A 252 -1.69 15.11 -3.78
N MET A 253 -2.99 15.30 -4.04
CA MET A 253 -3.47 16.09 -5.18
C MET A 253 -3.01 17.54 -5.08
N ALA A 254 -3.16 18.17 -3.92
CA ALA A 254 -2.69 19.52 -3.69
C ALA A 254 -1.16 19.64 -3.81
N ALA A 255 -0.41 18.63 -3.32
CA ALA A 255 1.04 18.61 -3.41
C ALA A 255 1.52 18.54 -4.88
N ILE A 256 0.83 17.83 -5.75
CA ILE A 256 1.16 17.76 -7.19
C ILE A 256 0.55 18.89 -8.04
N GLY A 257 -0.12 19.86 -7.38
CA GLY A 257 -0.71 21.02 -8.06
C GLY A 257 -2.01 20.71 -8.81
N ILE A 258 -2.63 19.56 -8.55
CA ILE A 258 -3.99 19.27 -8.98
C ILE A 258 -4.89 19.78 -7.86
N GLU A 259 -5.39 20.98 -8.01
CA GLU A 259 -6.50 21.41 -7.15
C GLU A 259 -7.64 20.42 -7.41
N PRO A 260 -8.17 19.76 -6.36
CA PRO A 260 -9.43 19.07 -6.54
C PRO A 260 -10.37 20.14 -7.09
N ALA A 261 -10.97 19.87 -8.25
CA ALA A 261 -11.99 20.76 -8.78
C ALA A 261 -12.89 21.05 -7.58
N SER A 262 -12.80 22.26 -7.08
CA SER A 262 -13.66 22.69 -6.00
C SER A 262 -15.04 22.58 -6.60
N ILE A 263 -15.75 21.50 -6.27
CA ILE A 263 -17.18 21.51 -6.39
C ILE A 263 -17.56 22.55 -5.35
N THR A 264 -17.49 23.81 -5.76
CA THR A 264 -18.12 24.91 -5.07
C THR A 264 -19.61 24.63 -5.26
N LEU A 265 -20.12 23.74 -4.41
CA LEU A 265 -21.55 23.77 -4.15
C LEU A 265 -21.81 25.20 -3.69
N PRO A 266 -22.66 25.94 -4.40
CA PRO A 266 -23.03 27.27 -3.96
C PRO A 266 -23.40 27.14 -2.48
N PRO A 267 -23.05 28.12 -1.65
CA PRO A 267 -23.37 28.09 -0.22
C PRO A 267 -24.86 27.77 -0.10
N ALA A 268 -25.18 26.62 0.52
CA ALA A 268 -26.58 26.25 0.72
C ALA A 268 -27.24 27.38 1.51
N THR A 269 -28.35 27.87 1.02
CA THR A 269 -29.13 28.82 1.79
C THR A 269 -29.49 28.19 3.14
N PRO A 270 -29.69 28.96 4.21
CA PRO A 270 -30.09 28.44 5.51
C PRO A 270 -31.30 27.48 5.43
N GLU A 271 -32.17 27.72 4.46
CA GLU A 271 -33.36 26.90 4.18
C GLU A 271 -32.97 25.57 3.50
N GLU A 272 -32.07 25.57 2.54
CA GLU A 272 -31.55 24.36 1.92
C GLU A 272 -30.76 23.50 2.89
N PHE A 273 -30.00 24.13 3.80
CA PHE A 273 -29.30 23.42 4.86
C PHE A 273 -30.27 22.73 5.81
N ARG A 274 -31.31 23.44 6.28
CA ARG A 274 -32.37 22.87 7.11
C ARG A 274 -33.04 21.69 6.42
N ALA A 275 -33.42 21.87 5.15
CA ALA A 275 -34.05 20.80 4.36
C ALA A 275 -33.18 19.54 4.26
N ARG A 276 -31.84 19.69 4.07
CA ARG A 276 -30.89 18.58 4.06
C ARG A 276 -30.78 17.88 5.42
N VAL A 277 -30.70 18.65 6.49
CA VAL A 277 -30.67 18.12 7.87
C VAL A 277 -31.93 17.32 8.17
N GLU A 278 -33.11 17.90 7.86
CA GLU A 278 -34.39 17.22 8.05
C GLU A 278 -34.55 15.95 7.20
N ALA A 279 -34.03 15.97 5.99
CA ALA A 279 -34.05 14.77 5.13
C ALA A 279 -33.21 13.64 5.71
N GLN A 280 -32.02 13.92 6.23
CA GLN A 280 -31.17 12.89 6.85
C GLN A 280 -31.79 12.41 8.18
N TYR A 281 -32.35 13.32 8.97
CA TYR A 281 -33.06 12.94 10.21
C TYR A 281 -34.28 12.03 9.95
N ARG A 282 -35.06 12.31 8.91
CA ARG A 282 -36.16 11.44 8.46
C ARG A 282 -35.65 10.06 8.06
N ARG A 283 -34.57 9.98 7.26
CA ARG A 283 -33.95 8.70 6.87
C ARG A 283 -33.51 7.88 8.08
N MET A 284 -32.90 8.53 9.07
CA MET A 284 -32.55 7.86 10.35
C MET A 284 -33.77 7.27 11.05
N ARG A 285 -34.83 8.06 11.20
CA ARG A 285 -36.08 7.59 11.85
C ARG A 285 -36.71 6.43 11.10
N ASP A 286 -36.77 6.53 9.77
CA ASP A 286 -37.36 5.48 8.94
C ASP A 286 -36.53 4.19 8.96
N ALA A 287 -35.22 4.29 8.98
CA ALA A 287 -34.30 3.16 9.12
C ALA A 287 -34.45 2.49 10.49
N LEU A 288 -34.52 3.29 11.56
CA LEU A 288 -34.74 2.81 12.92
C LEU A 288 -36.09 2.10 13.07
N ALA A 289 -37.15 2.66 12.48
CA ALA A 289 -38.48 2.06 12.52
C ALA A 289 -38.56 0.70 11.79
N ARG A 290 -37.71 0.49 10.78
CA ARG A 290 -37.59 -0.80 10.05
C ARG A 290 -36.56 -1.76 10.65
N GLY A 291 -35.83 -1.36 11.69
CA GLY A 291 -34.74 -2.13 12.26
C GLY A 291 -33.50 -2.24 11.35
N ASP A 292 -33.38 -1.35 10.36
CA ASP A 292 -32.25 -1.32 9.39
C ASP A 292 -31.10 -0.48 9.98
N TRP A 293 -30.26 -1.16 10.76
CA TRP A 293 -29.11 -0.55 11.44
C TRP A 293 -28.04 -0.02 10.47
N ARG A 294 -27.95 -0.61 9.30
CA ARG A 294 -27.00 -0.15 8.25
C ARG A 294 -27.44 1.20 7.69
N ALA A 295 -28.69 1.30 7.23
CA ALA A 295 -29.25 2.54 6.71
C ALA A 295 -29.29 3.63 7.79
N PHE A 296 -29.49 3.28 9.05
CA PHE A 296 -29.39 4.20 10.18
C PHE A 296 -27.96 4.76 10.31
N GLY A 297 -26.93 3.91 10.30
CA GLY A 297 -25.53 4.31 10.38
C GLY A 297 -25.11 5.24 9.23
N GLU A 298 -25.48 4.91 8.01
CA GLU A 298 -25.20 5.74 6.83
C GLU A 298 -25.84 7.13 6.93
N ALA A 299 -27.09 7.20 7.35
CA ALA A 299 -27.81 8.48 7.53
C ALA A 299 -27.24 9.29 8.70
N TYR A 300 -26.80 8.64 9.79
CA TYR A 300 -26.17 9.27 10.95
C TYR A 300 -24.82 9.92 10.56
N GLU A 301 -23.97 9.19 9.82
CA GLU A 301 -22.69 9.72 9.33
C GLU A 301 -22.90 10.89 8.37
N ALA A 302 -23.86 10.79 7.44
CA ALA A 302 -24.21 11.86 6.52
C ALA A 302 -24.67 13.11 7.26
N LEU A 303 -25.48 12.96 8.29
CA LEU A 303 -25.90 14.08 9.15
C LEU A 303 -24.69 14.70 9.89
N GLY A 304 -23.80 13.85 10.43
CA GLY A 304 -22.58 14.30 11.09
C GLY A 304 -21.64 15.07 10.17
N GLN A 305 -21.55 14.71 8.89
CA GLN A 305 -20.78 15.45 7.89
C GLN A 305 -21.41 16.81 7.58
N LEU A 306 -22.73 16.88 7.41
CA LEU A 306 -23.44 18.13 7.18
C LEU A 306 -23.25 19.14 8.32
N LEU A 307 -23.28 18.68 9.57
CA LEU A 307 -23.12 19.52 10.75
C LEU A 307 -21.67 19.99 11.00
N ARG A 308 -20.67 19.28 10.47
CA ARG A 308 -19.25 19.64 10.60
C ARG A 308 -18.77 20.62 9.53
N THR A 309 -19.54 20.81 8.46
CA THR A 309 -19.19 21.76 7.41
C THR A 309 -19.50 23.18 7.94
N PRO A 310 -18.47 24.03 8.20
CA PRO A 310 -18.73 25.36 8.72
C PRO A 310 -19.53 26.17 7.68
N GLN A 311 -20.67 26.70 8.10
CA GLN A 311 -21.37 27.71 7.34
C GLN A 311 -20.55 29.00 7.46
N ARG A 312 -19.95 29.44 6.36
CA ARG A 312 -19.41 30.79 6.21
C ARG A 312 -20.41 31.67 5.50
#